data_7c694720ee44a4acaa9eec01838bdfd5
#
_entry.id   7c694720ee44a4acaa9eec01838bdfd5
#
_cell.length_a   1.000
_cell.length_b   1.000
_cell.length_c   1.000
_cell.angle_alpha   90.00
_cell.angle_beta   90.00
_cell.angle_gamma   90.00
#
_symmetry.space_group_name_H-M   'P 1'
#
loop_
_entity.id
_entity.type
_entity.pdbx_description
1 polymer ?
#
loop_
_entity_poly.entity_id
_entity_poly.type
_entity_poly.pdbx_seq_one_letter_code
_entity_poly.pdbx_strand_id
1 'polypeptide(L)'
;MQRIRCLLALFALEATGFAGPASAVAQNPADDWRPRTLPLYGVSYSPEVGLLLGAGLVHTRYAFRALPPSTRLTAAAAYATGARTYRITLAGEFRRPLAPATVAVDLYASGLEIVRYYGLGNATVASGPDSVYQVRQTQFAIAPTLSVPLAARLRLAAGVMVKHARTHADSGTLLFAAGPAYGSGFGAAGVRTLLELDTRDHPTAATSGLHLVIAAQWYPALWDAVRPFGSLSAEAATYASTGDPPRATLALRAGLAGVSGTVPFHELVYIGGGTTVRGYPEQRFAGRSGAYANAELRLRVGWLSVGDVGVLGLADAGRVWGEDDASRRWHAAGGGGLWFALRHRRASTVSVTWARGTEHPALYVRVGFMF
;
A
#
# COMPACT_ATOMS: atom_id res chain seq x y z
N MET A 1 -24.23 0.33 5.20
CA MET A 1 -24.04 -1.13 4.98
C MET A 1 -22.68 -1.31 4.30
N GLN A 2 -21.75 -1.89 5.03
CA GLN A 2 -20.32 -1.78 4.83
C GLN A 2 -19.77 -2.75 3.81
N ARG A 3 -19.03 -2.20 2.89
CA ARG A 3 -18.18 -2.97 1.96
C ARG A 3 -16.88 -3.30 2.68
N ILE A 4 -16.68 -4.57 2.94
CA ILE A 4 -15.44 -5.11 3.49
C ILE A 4 -14.43 -5.15 2.37
N ARG A 5 -13.32 -4.44 2.54
CA ARG A 5 -12.14 -4.54 1.67
C ARG A 5 -11.14 -5.49 2.27
N CYS A 6 -10.50 -6.27 1.41
CA CYS A 6 -9.31 -7.02 1.76
C CYS A 6 -8.28 -6.09 2.33
N LEU A 7 -7.90 -6.31 3.56
CA LEU A 7 -6.75 -5.72 4.20
C LEU A 7 -5.54 -6.57 3.88
N LEU A 8 -5.06 -6.30 2.69
CA LEU A 8 -3.74 -6.69 2.29
C LEU A 8 -2.96 -5.44 2.14
N ALA A 9 -2.17 -5.14 3.05
CA ALA A 9 -0.97 -4.37 2.85
C ALA A 9 -0.56 -3.75 4.14
N LEU A 10 0.42 -4.26 4.62
CA LEU A 10 1.25 -3.48 5.49
C LEU A 10 2.52 -3.20 4.74
N PHE A 11 2.73 -1.95 4.49
CA PHE A 11 3.93 -1.30 3.96
C PHE A 11 4.27 -1.36 2.48
N ALA A 12 3.72 -2.22 1.64
CA ALA A 12 4.08 -2.21 0.23
C ALA A 12 2.90 -2.34 -0.74
N LEU A 13 1.69 -2.46 -0.27
CA LEU A 13 0.59 -2.89 -1.15
C LEU A 13 -0.28 -1.76 -1.71
N GLU A 14 -0.13 -0.52 -1.27
CA GLU A 14 -0.90 0.59 -1.82
C GLU A 14 -0.39 1.12 -3.17
N ALA A 15 0.79 0.67 -3.62
CA ALA A 15 1.35 1.12 -4.91
C ALA A 15 0.66 0.53 -6.15
N THR A 16 -0.24 -0.43 -6.00
CA THR A 16 -0.96 -1.00 -7.13
C THR A 16 -2.42 -0.64 -7.05
N GLY A 17 -2.78 0.47 -7.68
CA GLY A 17 -4.17 0.84 -7.93
C GLY A 17 -4.88 -0.17 -8.85
N PHE A 18 -5.12 -1.38 -8.38
CA PHE A 18 -6.11 -2.24 -9.00
C PHE A 18 -7.50 -1.70 -8.70
N ALA A 19 -7.95 -0.76 -9.51
CA ALA A 19 -9.36 -0.41 -9.55
C ALA A 19 -10.12 -1.56 -10.18
N GLY A 20 -10.45 -2.53 -9.37
CA GLY A 20 -11.45 -3.51 -9.78
C GLY A 20 -12.83 -2.87 -9.81
N PRO A 21 -13.73 -3.33 -10.69
CA PRO A 21 -15.14 -2.94 -10.68
C PRO A 21 -15.85 -3.33 -9.37
N ALA A 22 -15.14 -3.87 -8.41
CA ALA A 22 -15.66 -4.27 -7.11
C ALA A 22 -16.33 -3.17 -6.29
N SER A 23 -16.10 -1.91 -6.64
CA SER A 23 -16.80 -0.76 -6.04
C SER A 23 -18.01 -0.30 -6.83
N ALA A 24 -18.19 -0.76 -8.06
CA ALA A 24 -19.13 -0.18 -9.00
C ALA A 24 -20.50 -0.83 -9.01
N VAL A 25 -20.68 -1.95 -8.34
CA VAL A 25 -21.99 -2.57 -8.29
C VAL A 25 -22.60 -2.29 -6.91
N ALA A 26 -23.11 -1.07 -6.75
CA ALA A 26 -24.28 -0.88 -5.92
C ALA A 26 -25.41 -1.61 -6.64
N GLN A 27 -25.49 -2.91 -6.47
CA GLN A 27 -26.58 -3.71 -7.00
C GLN A 27 -27.81 -3.42 -6.17
N ASN A 28 -28.90 -3.22 -6.88
CA ASN A 28 -30.23 -3.43 -6.32
C ASN A 28 -30.21 -4.82 -5.65
N PRO A 29 -30.41 -4.93 -4.33
CA PRO A 29 -30.29 -6.20 -3.62
C PRO A 29 -31.28 -7.27 -4.10
N ALA A 30 -32.21 -6.92 -4.98
CA ALA A 30 -33.30 -7.77 -5.40
C ALA A 30 -32.92 -8.82 -6.47
N ASP A 31 -31.81 -8.65 -7.23
CA ASP A 31 -31.82 -9.33 -8.52
C ASP A 31 -30.78 -10.42 -8.76
N ASP A 32 -29.71 -10.59 -7.96
CA ASP A 32 -28.77 -11.63 -8.37
C ASP A 32 -27.81 -12.14 -7.29
N TRP A 33 -28.22 -13.19 -6.61
CA TRP A 33 -27.40 -13.96 -5.68
C TRP A 33 -26.48 -15.00 -6.38
N ARG A 34 -26.41 -14.97 -7.72
CA ARG A 34 -25.60 -15.89 -8.50
C ARG A 34 -24.10 -15.60 -8.32
N PRO A 35 -23.27 -16.63 -8.36
CA PRO A 35 -21.82 -16.41 -8.40
C PRO A 35 -21.43 -15.55 -9.60
N ARG A 36 -20.50 -14.64 -9.38
CA ARG A 36 -20.01 -13.73 -10.44
C ARG A 36 -18.50 -13.71 -10.48
N THR A 37 -17.97 -13.70 -11.70
CA THR A 37 -16.57 -13.46 -11.97
C THR A 37 -16.45 -12.16 -12.76
N LEU A 38 -15.66 -11.23 -12.24
CA LEU A 38 -15.43 -9.93 -12.87
C LEU A 38 -13.93 -9.76 -13.16
N PRO A 39 -13.57 -9.20 -14.31
CA PRO A 39 -12.18 -8.88 -14.61
C PRO A 39 -11.70 -7.70 -13.75
N LEU A 40 -10.42 -7.73 -13.38
CA LEU A 40 -9.67 -6.64 -12.81
C LEU A 40 -8.63 -6.19 -13.83
N TYR A 41 -8.42 -4.90 -13.96
CA TYR A 41 -7.32 -4.33 -14.71
C TYR A 41 -6.90 -3.03 -14.05
N GLY A 42 -5.65 -2.70 -14.18
CA GLY A 42 -5.12 -1.48 -13.61
C GLY A 42 -3.84 -1.07 -14.31
N VAL A 43 -3.62 0.22 -14.31
CA VAL A 43 -2.41 0.84 -14.80
C VAL A 43 -2.00 1.93 -13.84
N SER A 44 -0.71 1.98 -13.51
CA SER A 44 -0.14 3.08 -12.75
C SER A 44 1.30 3.35 -13.22
N TYR A 45 1.83 4.50 -12.83
CA TYR A 45 3.19 4.90 -13.16
C TYR A 45 3.84 5.57 -11.95
N SER A 46 5.08 5.18 -11.69
CA SER A 46 6.03 5.91 -10.84
C SER A 46 7.44 5.84 -11.45
N PRO A 47 8.34 6.78 -11.13
CA PRO A 47 9.65 6.84 -11.80
C PRO A 47 10.47 5.55 -11.70
N GLU A 48 10.54 4.94 -10.53
CA GLU A 48 11.40 3.78 -10.27
C GLU A 48 10.77 2.46 -10.73
N VAL A 49 9.45 2.36 -10.61
CA VAL A 49 8.70 1.18 -11.03
C VAL A 49 8.42 1.19 -12.53
N GLY A 50 8.35 2.39 -13.09
CA GLY A 50 7.93 2.59 -14.48
C GLY A 50 6.42 2.41 -14.62
N LEU A 51 5.98 1.96 -15.78
CA LEU A 51 4.59 1.61 -16.04
C LEU A 51 4.30 0.26 -15.39
N LEU A 52 3.32 0.22 -14.50
CA LEU A 52 2.79 -1.00 -13.90
C LEU A 52 1.49 -1.37 -14.58
N LEU A 53 1.50 -2.49 -15.27
CA LEU A 53 0.34 -3.05 -15.97
C LEU A 53 -0.16 -4.26 -15.22
N GLY A 54 -1.43 -4.28 -14.87
CA GLY A 54 -2.01 -5.37 -14.11
C GLY A 54 -3.35 -5.86 -14.65
N ALA A 55 -3.58 -7.17 -14.51
CA ALA A 55 -4.83 -7.82 -14.82
C ALA A 55 -5.15 -8.91 -13.78
N GLY A 56 -6.43 -9.24 -13.66
CA GLY A 56 -6.86 -10.26 -12.72
C GLY A 56 -8.35 -10.55 -12.81
N LEU A 57 -8.83 -11.36 -11.87
CA LEU A 57 -10.21 -11.76 -11.74
C LEU A 57 -10.64 -11.68 -10.28
N VAL A 58 -11.88 -11.29 -10.04
CA VAL A 58 -12.57 -11.44 -8.76
C VAL A 58 -13.76 -12.35 -8.94
N HIS A 59 -13.78 -13.45 -8.21
CA HIS A 59 -14.93 -14.35 -8.12
C HIS A 59 -15.65 -14.12 -6.79
N THR A 60 -16.97 -13.89 -6.82
CA THR A 60 -17.80 -13.70 -5.63
C THR A 60 -18.92 -14.71 -5.62
N ARG A 61 -19.17 -15.30 -4.45
CA ARG A 61 -20.29 -16.19 -4.18
C ARG A 61 -21.05 -15.68 -2.96
N TYR A 62 -22.36 -15.66 -3.05
CA TYR A 62 -23.24 -15.24 -1.96
C TYR A 62 -23.81 -16.45 -1.23
N ALA A 63 -24.07 -16.32 0.06
CA ALA A 63 -24.98 -17.22 0.78
C ALA A 63 -26.42 -16.75 0.54
N PHE A 64 -27.37 -17.60 0.87
CA PHE A 64 -28.78 -17.32 0.64
C PHE A 64 -29.20 -15.99 1.28
N ARG A 65 -29.57 -15.01 0.45
CA ARG A 65 -30.02 -13.65 0.83
C ARG A 65 -29.10 -12.93 1.82
N ALA A 66 -27.79 -13.21 1.81
CA ALA A 66 -26.84 -12.63 2.75
C ALA A 66 -25.83 -11.71 2.06
N LEU A 67 -25.63 -10.52 2.61
CA LEU A 67 -24.57 -9.58 2.27
C LEU A 67 -23.68 -9.38 3.50
N PRO A 68 -22.38 -9.23 3.34
CA PRO A 68 -21.56 -9.30 2.11
C PRO A 68 -21.42 -10.73 1.58
N PRO A 69 -20.73 -10.92 0.41
CA PRO A 69 -20.50 -12.26 -0.17
C PRO A 69 -19.90 -13.22 0.85
N SER A 70 -20.37 -14.47 0.83
CA SER A 70 -19.84 -15.55 1.68
C SER A 70 -18.42 -15.96 1.26
N THR A 71 -18.11 -15.86 -0.03
CA THR A 71 -16.78 -16.15 -0.57
C THR A 71 -16.39 -15.07 -1.57
N ARG A 72 -15.16 -14.61 -1.46
CA ARG A 72 -14.52 -13.74 -2.45
C ARG A 72 -13.13 -14.25 -2.72
N LEU A 73 -12.86 -14.58 -3.98
CA LEU A 73 -11.55 -15.00 -4.45
C LEU A 73 -11.03 -13.94 -5.41
N THR A 74 -9.79 -13.55 -5.25
CA THR A 74 -9.11 -12.59 -6.13
C THR A 74 -7.81 -13.21 -6.60
N ALA A 75 -7.59 -13.18 -7.91
CA ALA A 75 -6.32 -13.54 -8.52
C ALA A 75 -5.89 -12.37 -9.42
N ALA A 76 -4.69 -11.86 -9.23
CA ALA A 76 -4.19 -10.73 -10.01
C ALA A 76 -2.69 -10.88 -10.26
N ALA A 77 -2.25 -10.39 -11.42
CA ALA A 77 -0.85 -10.28 -11.78
C ALA A 77 -0.57 -8.90 -12.34
N ALA A 78 0.61 -8.37 -12.06
CA ALA A 78 1.09 -7.09 -12.58
C ALA A 78 2.54 -7.21 -13.00
N TYR A 79 2.93 -6.42 -14.01
CA TYR A 79 4.31 -6.30 -14.48
C TYR A 79 4.74 -4.83 -14.48
N ALA A 80 5.92 -4.58 -13.93
CA ALA A 80 6.55 -3.26 -13.83
C ALA A 80 7.65 -3.12 -14.89
N THR A 81 7.50 -2.17 -15.79
CA THR A 81 8.42 -2.02 -16.94
C THR A 81 9.77 -1.42 -16.55
N GLY A 82 9.80 -0.49 -15.59
CA GLY A 82 11.03 0.16 -15.11
C GLY A 82 11.84 -0.76 -14.20
N ALA A 83 11.19 -1.34 -13.20
CA ALA A 83 11.83 -2.29 -12.28
C ALA A 83 12.03 -3.68 -12.92
N ARG A 84 11.44 -3.96 -14.10
CA ARG A 84 11.51 -5.23 -14.84
C ARG A 84 11.16 -6.44 -13.98
N THR A 85 10.13 -6.30 -13.19
CA THR A 85 9.70 -7.35 -12.25
C THR A 85 8.18 -7.43 -12.19
N TYR A 86 7.69 -8.40 -11.44
CA TYR A 86 6.27 -8.72 -11.39
C TYR A 86 5.74 -8.77 -9.96
N ARG A 87 4.42 -8.75 -9.85
CA ARG A 87 3.67 -9.11 -8.65
C ARG A 87 2.51 -10.02 -9.02
N ILE A 88 2.39 -11.14 -8.31
CA ILE A 88 1.24 -12.03 -8.38
C ILE A 88 0.59 -12.04 -6.99
N THR A 89 -0.72 -11.91 -6.95
CA THR A 89 -1.49 -11.91 -5.69
C THR A 89 -2.66 -12.86 -5.84
N LEU A 90 -2.84 -13.72 -4.85
CA LEU A 90 -4.01 -14.56 -4.68
C LEU A 90 -4.60 -14.26 -3.29
N ALA A 91 -5.88 -13.93 -3.23
CA ALA A 91 -6.56 -13.65 -1.97
C ALA A 91 -7.91 -14.37 -1.90
N GLY A 92 -8.19 -14.96 -0.77
CA GLY A 92 -9.46 -15.61 -0.48
C GLY A 92 -10.07 -15.06 0.80
N GLU A 93 -11.34 -14.68 0.76
CA GLU A 93 -12.13 -14.31 1.93
C GLU A 93 -13.32 -15.26 2.08
N PHE A 94 -13.50 -15.80 3.27
CA PHE A 94 -14.53 -16.77 3.60
C PHE A 94 -15.31 -16.28 4.82
N ARG A 95 -16.61 -16.11 4.66
CA ARG A 95 -17.55 -15.67 5.69
C ARG A 95 -18.65 -16.68 5.87
N ARG A 96 -18.97 -16.99 7.12
CA ARG A 96 -20.20 -17.75 7.43
C ARG A 96 -21.35 -16.77 7.68
N PRO A 97 -22.55 -17.03 7.16
CA PRO A 97 -23.68 -16.09 7.27
C PRO A 97 -24.07 -15.71 8.71
N LEU A 98 -23.87 -16.62 9.66
CA LEU A 98 -24.24 -16.46 11.06
C LEU A 98 -23.05 -16.17 11.99
N ALA A 99 -21.81 -16.14 11.46
CA ALA A 99 -20.62 -15.85 12.25
C ALA A 99 -20.08 -14.45 11.90
N PRO A 100 -19.78 -13.63 12.89
CA PRO A 100 -19.22 -12.29 12.62
C PRO A 100 -17.78 -12.35 12.08
N ALA A 101 -17.12 -13.51 12.21
CA ALA A 101 -15.74 -13.70 11.81
C ALA A 101 -15.58 -13.95 10.30
N THR A 102 -14.50 -13.43 9.75
CA THR A 102 -14.06 -13.68 8.37
C THR A 102 -12.69 -14.35 8.40
N VAL A 103 -12.54 -15.46 7.71
CA VAL A 103 -11.24 -16.07 7.44
C VAL A 103 -10.74 -15.49 6.11
N ALA A 104 -9.52 -15.00 6.10
CA ALA A 104 -8.84 -14.57 4.88
C ALA A 104 -7.53 -15.33 4.71
N VAL A 105 -7.16 -15.61 3.48
CA VAL A 105 -5.86 -16.19 3.13
C VAL A 105 -5.28 -15.36 1.99
N ASP A 106 -4.10 -14.82 2.25
CA ASP A 106 -3.39 -13.97 1.31
C ASP A 106 -2.08 -14.64 0.91
N LEU A 107 -1.84 -14.71 -0.39
CA LEU A 107 -0.59 -15.19 -0.96
C LEU A 107 -0.07 -14.17 -1.95
N TYR A 108 1.20 -13.89 -1.93
CA TYR A 108 1.83 -13.12 -3.00
C TYR A 108 3.22 -13.63 -3.36
N ALA A 109 3.61 -13.37 -4.61
CA ALA A 109 4.96 -13.44 -5.12
C ALA A 109 5.27 -12.11 -5.81
N SER A 110 6.25 -11.36 -5.32
CA SER A 110 6.47 -9.99 -5.76
C SER A 110 7.95 -9.62 -5.75
N GLY A 111 8.40 -8.98 -6.81
CA GLY A 111 9.69 -8.30 -6.89
C GLY A 111 9.59 -6.79 -6.70
N LEU A 112 8.42 -6.29 -6.27
CA LEU A 112 8.16 -4.85 -6.09
C LEU A 112 8.27 -4.38 -4.64
N GLU A 113 8.55 -5.28 -3.70
CA GLU A 113 8.58 -4.92 -2.28
C GLU A 113 9.78 -4.01 -1.95
N ILE A 114 10.95 -4.37 -2.44
CA ILE A 114 12.16 -3.53 -2.36
C ILE A 114 12.80 -3.47 -3.75
N VAL A 115 12.79 -2.31 -4.35
CA VAL A 115 13.36 -2.06 -5.70
C VAL A 115 14.60 -1.18 -5.65
N ARG A 116 14.85 -0.49 -4.51
CA ARG A 116 15.98 0.41 -4.31
C ARG A 116 16.57 0.25 -2.91
N TYR A 117 17.87 0.52 -2.80
CA TYR A 117 18.58 0.60 -1.53
C TYR A 117 19.65 1.68 -1.58
N TYR A 118 19.53 2.70 -0.74
CA TYR A 118 20.41 3.87 -0.69
C TYR A 118 21.32 3.88 0.55
N GLY A 119 21.41 2.74 1.26
CA GLY A 119 22.12 2.64 2.54
C GLY A 119 21.21 2.94 3.72
N LEU A 120 21.78 2.86 4.91
CA LEU A 120 21.09 3.09 6.18
C LEU A 120 21.24 4.55 6.62
N GLY A 121 20.15 5.12 7.13
CA GLY A 121 20.15 6.45 7.75
C GLY A 121 19.38 7.50 6.98
N ASN A 122 19.14 8.59 7.69
CA ASN A 122 18.35 9.73 7.23
C ASN A 122 19.16 10.75 6.41
N ALA A 123 20.50 10.63 6.40
CA ALA A 123 21.41 11.56 5.73
C ALA A 123 22.22 10.89 4.60
N THR A 124 21.76 9.74 4.08
CA THR A 124 22.42 9.06 2.97
C THR A 124 22.46 9.93 1.72
N VAL A 125 23.59 9.90 0.98
CA VAL A 125 23.79 10.66 -0.25
C VAL A 125 23.59 9.76 -1.47
N ALA A 126 22.80 10.21 -2.42
CA ALA A 126 22.56 9.52 -3.70
C ALA A 126 23.30 10.27 -4.82
N SER A 127 24.61 10.03 -4.94
CA SER A 127 25.49 10.69 -5.94
C SER A 127 25.87 9.82 -7.13
N GLY A 128 25.56 8.52 -7.06
CA GLY A 128 25.86 7.56 -8.12
C GLY A 128 24.74 7.43 -9.14
N PRO A 129 24.97 6.71 -10.24
CA PRO A 129 23.92 6.38 -11.20
C PRO A 129 22.86 5.46 -10.57
N ASP A 130 21.65 5.51 -11.07
CA ASP A 130 20.50 4.75 -10.56
C ASP A 130 20.73 3.23 -10.45
N SER A 131 21.58 2.68 -11.32
CA SER A 131 21.93 1.26 -11.32
C SER A 131 22.64 0.81 -10.04
N VAL A 132 23.36 1.71 -9.37
CA VAL A 132 24.06 1.41 -8.10
C VAL A 132 23.08 1.12 -6.96
N TYR A 133 21.89 1.71 -7.01
CA TYR A 133 20.88 1.59 -5.95
C TYR A 133 19.83 0.53 -6.25
N GLN A 134 19.89 -0.14 -7.39
CA GLN A 134 18.92 -1.16 -7.76
C GLN A 134 19.02 -2.39 -6.86
N VAL A 135 17.86 -2.92 -6.49
CA VAL A 135 17.72 -4.17 -5.77
C VAL A 135 16.90 -5.13 -6.60
N ARG A 136 17.43 -6.33 -6.81
CA ARG A 136 16.69 -7.45 -7.39
C ARG A 136 16.32 -8.42 -6.30
N GLN A 137 15.08 -8.34 -5.85
CA GLN A 137 14.56 -9.21 -4.80
C GLN A 137 13.20 -9.75 -5.22
N THR A 138 12.90 -10.99 -4.89
CA THR A 138 11.55 -11.55 -4.97
C THR A 138 11.14 -12.05 -3.59
N GLN A 139 9.98 -11.61 -3.14
CA GLN A 139 9.39 -12.03 -1.89
C GLN A 139 8.17 -12.92 -2.15
N PHE A 140 8.04 -13.96 -1.35
CA PHE A 140 6.90 -14.85 -1.30
C PHE A 140 6.31 -14.79 0.11
N ALA A 141 4.99 -14.72 0.22
CA ALA A 141 4.34 -14.81 1.51
C ALA A 141 3.00 -15.51 1.42
N ILE A 142 2.63 -16.16 2.52
CA ILE A 142 1.30 -16.67 2.81
C ILE A 142 0.88 -16.20 4.19
N ALA A 143 -0.33 -15.66 4.30
CA ALA A 143 -0.85 -15.07 5.52
C ALA A 143 -2.33 -15.43 5.75
N PRO A 144 -2.64 -16.61 6.33
CA PRO A 144 -3.97 -16.88 6.85
C PRO A 144 -4.28 -16.00 8.06
N THR A 145 -5.46 -15.42 8.07
CA THR A 145 -5.88 -14.41 9.06
C THR A 145 -7.34 -14.60 9.43
N LEU A 146 -7.65 -14.52 10.71
CA LEU A 146 -9.01 -14.43 11.23
C LEU A 146 -9.31 -12.96 11.58
N SER A 147 -10.39 -12.44 11.06
CA SER A 147 -10.86 -11.08 11.31
C SER A 147 -12.21 -11.08 11.98
N VAL A 148 -12.33 -10.33 13.06
CA VAL A 148 -13.58 -10.16 13.82
C VAL A 148 -13.96 -8.68 13.93
N PRO A 149 -15.23 -8.31 13.73
CA PRO A 149 -15.69 -6.96 14.03
C PRO A 149 -15.80 -6.80 15.54
N LEU A 150 -15.13 -5.79 16.10
CA LEU A 150 -15.27 -5.38 17.49
C LEU A 150 -16.44 -4.38 17.65
N ALA A 151 -16.67 -3.57 16.63
CA ALA A 151 -17.78 -2.63 16.51
C ALA A 151 -18.13 -2.42 15.02
N ALA A 152 -19.17 -1.66 14.74
CA ALA A 152 -19.67 -1.44 13.38
C ALA A 152 -18.59 -1.00 12.37
N ARG A 153 -17.56 -0.30 12.83
CA ARG A 153 -16.48 0.25 11.98
C ARG A 153 -15.09 -0.09 12.48
N LEU A 154 -14.99 -0.86 13.57
CA LEU A 154 -13.74 -1.30 14.19
C LEU A 154 -13.59 -2.79 14.01
N ARG A 155 -12.44 -3.24 13.53
CA ARG A 155 -12.10 -4.63 13.27
C ARG A 155 -10.74 -4.99 13.85
N LEU A 156 -10.67 -6.17 14.43
CA LEU A 156 -9.41 -6.81 14.81
C LEU A 156 -9.17 -8.00 13.89
N ALA A 157 -7.97 -8.13 13.38
CA ALA A 157 -7.52 -9.29 12.64
C ALA A 157 -6.24 -9.85 13.27
N ALA A 158 -6.15 -11.18 13.34
CA ALA A 158 -4.96 -11.87 13.83
C ALA A 158 -4.70 -13.11 12.96
N GLY A 159 -3.45 -13.47 12.78
CA GLY A 159 -3.09 -14.60 11.95
C GLY A 159 -1.61 -14.92 12.02
N VAL A 160 -1.22 -15.87 11.19
CA VAL A 160 0.18 -16.23 11.00
C VAL A 160 0.67 -15.68 9.65
N MET A 161 1.98 -15.54 9.52
CA MET A 161 2.62 -15.17 8.27
C MET A 161 3.87 -16.02 8.09
N VAL A 162 4.00 -16.59 6.91
CA VAL A 162 5.23 -17.26 6.46
C VAL A 162 5.71 -16.50 5.24
N LYS A 163 6.96 -16.06 5.24
CA LYS A 163 7.57 -15.33 4.14
C LYS A 163 8.97 -15.81 3.83
N HIS A 164 9.34 -15.65 2.56
CA HIS A 164 10.68 -15.93 2.08
C HIS A 164 11.09 -14.87 1.04
N ALA A 165 12.22 -14.22 1.27
CA ALA A 165 12.81 -13.26 0.36
C ALA A 165 14.05 -13.88 -0.32
N ARG A 166 14.17 -13.73 -1.64
CA ARG A 166 15.36 -14.04 -2.43
C ARG A 166 15.94 -12.75 -2.96
N THR A 167 17.13 -12.41 -2.50
CA THR A 167 17.84 -11.20 -2.92
C THR A 167 19.02 -11.58 -3.79
N HIS A 168 19.19 -10.91 -4.92
CA HIS A 168 20.36 -10.98 -5.76
C HIS A 168 21.16 -9.70 -5.57
N ALA A 169 22.33 -9.82 -4.92
CA ALA A 169 23.26 -8.71 -4.76
C ALA A 169 24.21 -8.69 -5.98
N ASP A 170 23.87 -7.87 -6.95
CA ASP A 170 24.67 -7.73 -8.18
C ASP A 170 25.94 -6.93 -7.90
N SER A 171 27.07 -7.39 -8.46
CA SER A 171 28.34 -6.64 -8.38
C SER A 171 28.16 -5.22 -8.93
N GLY A 172 28.73 -4.24 -8.21
CA GLY A 172 28.59 -2.82 -8.54
C GLY A 172 27.38 -2.13 -7.92
N THR A 173 26.52 -2.85 -7.19
CA THR A 173 25.44 -2.23 -6.41
C THR A 173 25.86 -1.90 -4.99
N LEU A 174 25.21 -0.90 -4.39
CA LEU A 174 25.43 -0.53 -2.98
C LEU A 174 25.05 -1.68 -2.04
N LEU A 175 24.03 -2.45 -2.39
CA LEU A 175 23.62 -3.62 -1.62
C LEU A 175 24.72 -4.70 -1.59
N PHE A 176 25.40 -4.92 -2.72
CA PHE A 176 26.54 -5.84 -2.79
C PHE A 176 27.71 -5.36 -1.89
N ALA A 177 27.99 -4.06 -1.92
CA ALA A 177 29.04 -3.45 -1.09
C ALA A 177 28.71 -3.50 0.41
N ALA A 178 27.43 -3.53 0.79
CA ALA A 178 26.99 -3.64 2.18
C ALA A 178 27.26 -5.02 2.80
N GLY A 179 27.62 -6.02 2.00
CA GLY A 179 28.10 -7.31 2.46
C GLY A 179 27.13 -8.48 2.30
N PRO A 180 27.61 -9.72 2.48
CA PRO A 180 26.89 -10.95 2.16
C PRO A 180 25.63 -11.20 3.00
N ALA A 181 25.49 -10.60 4.17
CA ALA A 181 24.28 -10.70 5.00
C ALA A 181 23.03 -10.17 4.30
N TYR A 182 23.19 -9.37 3.24
CA TYR A 182 22.12 -8.76 2.48
C TYR A 182 21.80 -9.45 1.15
N GLY A 183 22.66 -10.35 0.68
CA GLY A 183 22.61 -10.93 -0.66
C GLY A 183 22.16 -12.39 -0.73
N SER A 184 21.47 -12.92 0.26
CA SER A 184 21.03 -14.32 0.29
C SER A 184 19.51 -14.44 0.47
N GLY A 185 19.01 -15.67 0.47
CA GLY A 185 17.64 -15.98 0.87
C GLY A 185 17.41 -15.71 2.36
N PHE A 186 16.22 -15.28 2.71
CA PHE A 186 15.78 -15.11 4.09
C PHE A 186 14.36 -15.57 4.27
N GLY A 187 14.14 -16.58 5.10
CA GLY A 187 12.84 -17.12 5.47
C GLY A 187 12.48 -16.80 6.92
N ALA A 188 11.24 -16.45 7.17
CA ALA A 188 10.71 -16.22 8.50
C ALA A 188 9.24 -16.65 8.61
N ALA A 189 8.87 -17.17 9.77
CA ALA A 189 7.49 -17.46 10.12
C ALA A 189 7.15 -16.78 11.44
N GLY A 190 5.96 -16.19 11.54
CA GLY A 190 5.58 -15.40 12.69
C GLY A 190 4.08 -15.16 12.78
N VAL A 191 3.69 -14.31 13.69
CA VAL A 191 2.32 -13.87 13.90
C VAL A 191 2.12 -12.42 13.50
N ARG A 192 0.91 -12.09 13.07
CA ARG A 192 0.50 -10.73 12.72
C ARG A 192 -0.81 -10.37 13.40
N THR A 193 -0.95 -9.13 13.78
CA THR A 193 -2.21 -8.55 14.25
C THR A 193 -2.46 -7.22 13.56
N LEU A 194 -3.72 -6.87 13.40
CA LEU A 194 -4.15 -5.63 12.77
C LEU A 194 -5.42 -5.15 13.45
N LEU A 195 -5.42 -3.88 13.85
CA LEU A 195 -6.61 -3.16 14.28
C LEU A 195 -6.93 -2.10 13.24
N GLU A 196 -8.16 -2.10 12.74
CA GLU A 196 -8.62 -1.14 11.75
C GLU A 196 -9.90 -0.46 12.18
N LEU A 197 -9.91 0.87 12.09
CA LEU A 197 -11.10 1.71 12.16
C LEU A 197 -11.31 2.40 10.82
N ASP A 198 -12.41 2.12 10.13
CA ASP A 198 -12.74 2.76 8.85
C ASP A 198 -14.12 3.41 8.90
N THR A 199 -14.13 4.74 8.95
CA THR A 199 -15.34 5.54 8.94
C THR A 199 -15.51 6.33 7.64
N ARG A 200 -14.65 6.11 6.64
CA ARG A 200 -14.69 6.82 5.36
C ARG A 200 -16.00 6.61 4.62
N ASP A 201 -16.46 7.65 3.94
CA ASP A 201 -17.62 7.58 3.03
C ASP A 201 -17.33 6.72 1.79
N HIS A 202 -16.09 6.76 1.30
CA HIS A 202 -15.63 5.96 0.18
C HIS A 202 -14.16 5.55 0.35
N PRO A 203 -13.84 4.29 0.13
CA PRO A 203 -12.50 3.78 0.45
C PRO A 203 -11.38 4.21 -0.53
N THR A 204 -11.66 4.62 -1.79
CA THR A 204 -10.66 4.99 -2.81
C THR A 204 -10.61 6.50 -3.08
N ALA A 205 -11.71 7.18 -2.88
CA ALA A 205 -11.83 8.62 -3.10
C ALA A 205 -12.68 9.20 -1.97
N ALA A 206 -12.15 9.06 -0.75
CA ALA A 206 -12.81 9.55 0.45
C ALA A 206 -12.92 11.07 0.42
N THR A 207 -14.08 11.56 0.88
CA THR A 207 -14.36 12.98 1.05
C THR A 207 -14.70 13.32 2.50
N SER A 208 -14.97 12.31 3.33
CA SER A 208 -15.20 12.47 4.76
C SER A 208 -14.84 11.21 5.52
N GLY A 209 -14.57 11.35 6.81
CA GLY A 209 -14.30 10.25 7.72
C GLY A 209 -12.83 10.08 8.08
N LEU A 210 -12.57 8.99 8.80
CA LEU A 210 -11.26 8.61 9.34
C LEU A 210 -10.97 7.16 8.94
N HIS A 211 -9.75 6.88 8.57
CA HIS A 211 -9.18 5.54 8.44
C HIS A 211 -7.96 5.43 9.34
N LEU A 212 -7.97 4.52 10.30
CA LEU A 212 -6.86 4.22 11.21
C LEU A 212 -6.52 2.75 11.09
N VAL A 213 -5.24 2.45 10.91
CA VAL A 213 -4.69 1.10 10.89
C VAL A 213 -3.52 1.04 11.87
N ILE A 214 -3.55 0.08 12.78
CA ILE A 214 -2.42 -0.28 13.63
C ILE A 214 -2.09 -1.74 13.37
N ALA A 215 -0.83 -2.02 13.10
CA ALA A 215 -0.39 -3.36 12.77
C ALA A 215 0.88 -3.73 13.51
N ALA A 216 0.92 -4.97 13.99
CA ALA A 216 2.09 -5.55 14.61
C ALA A 216 2.41 -6.91 13.99
N GLN A 217 3.69 -7.21 13.88
CA GLN A 217 4.21 -8.51 13.48
C GLN A 217 5.32 -8.91 14.43
N TRP A 218 5.39 -10.20 14.72
CA TRP A 218 6.44 -10.76 15.55
C TRP A 218 6.89 -12.11 14.99
N TYR A 219 8.19 -12.25 14.86
CA TYR A 219 8.87 -13.42 14.30
C TYR A 219 9.80 -14.00 15.35
N PRO A 220 9.54 -15.21 15.85
CA PRO A 220 10.47 -15.93 16.73
C PRO A 220 11.76 -16.28 16.00
N ALA A 221 12.77 -16.71 16.77
CA ALA A 221 13.99 -17.28 16.22
C ALA A 221 13.67 -18.65 15.58
N LEU A 222 13.21 -18.61 14.35
CA LEU A 222 12.79 -19.77 13.57
C LEU A 222 13.18 -19.55 12.11
N TRP A 223 13.57 -20.63 11.45
CA TRP A 223 14.06 -20.66 10.06
C TRP A 223 15.37 -19.85 9.95
N ASP A 224 15.43 -18.77 9.14
CA ASP A 224 16.63 -17.95 8.99
C ASP A 224 16.71 -16.79 9.99
N ALA A 225 15.67 -16.61 10.81
CA ALA A 225 15.67 -15.62 11.89
C ALA A 225 16.48 -16.15 13.08
N VAL A 226 17.76 -15.79 13.16
CA VAL A 226 18.68 -16.22 14.26
C VAL A 226 18.24 -15.67 15.62
N ARG A 227 17.62 -14.49 15.64
CA ARG A 227 17.05 -13.84 16.84
C ARG A 227 15.64 -13.36 16.55
N PRO A 228 14.78 -13.30 17.57
CA PRO A 228 13.44 -12.75 17.38
C PRO A 228 13.51 -11.30 16.89
N PHE A 229 12.58 -10.94 16.03
CA PHE A 229 12.37 -9.58 15.60
C PHE A 229 10.89 -9.26 15.43
N GLY A 230 10.55 -7.99 15.36
CA GLY A 230 9.17 -7.57 15.15
C GLY A 230 9.06 -6.19 14.55
N SER A 231 7.87 -5.87 14.08
CA SER A 231 7.51 -4.56 13.58
C SER A 231 6.21 -4.08 14.19
N LEU A 232 6.12 -2.77 14.37
CA LEU A 232 4.90 -2.07 14.76
C LEU A 232 4.71 -0.88 13.83
N SER A 233 3.49 -0.66 13.37
CA SER A 233 3.14 0.50 12.57
C SER A 233 1.77 1.03 12.93
N ALA A 234 1.59 2.32 12.72
CA ALA A 234 0.31 2.99 12.80
C ALA A 234 0.19 4.02 11.67
N GLU A 235 -0.96 4.04 11.02
CA GLU A 235 -1.29 5.03 10.00
C GLU A 235 -2.70 5.54 10.24
N ALA A 236 -2.88 6.86 10.14
CA ALA A 236 -4.19 7.50 10.22
C ALA A 236 -4.36 8.45 9.03
N ALA A 237 -5.53 8.41 8.39
CA ALA A 237 -5.92 9.35 7.34
C ALA A 237 -7.30 9.90 7.63
N THR A 238 -7.48 11.21 7.49
CA THR A 238 -8.76 11.90 7.71
C THR A 238 -9.12 12.79 6.53
N TYR A 239 -10.40 12.99 6.33
CA TYR A 239 -10.95 13.70 5.18
C TYR A 239 -12.06 14.63 5.62
N ALA A 240 -12.02 15.85 5.12
CA ALA A 240 -13.05 16.86 5.35
C ALA A 240 -13.36 17.59 4.05
N SER A 241 -14.63 17.76 3.74
CA SER A 241 -15.08 18.40 2.50
C SER A 241 -16.06 19.52 2.74
N THR A 242 -16.10 20.43 1.78
CA THR A 242 -17.10 21.51 1.72
C THR A 242 -18.00 21.31 0.49
N GLY A 243 -19.31 21.60 0.66
CA GLY A 243 -20.31 21.49 -0.39
C GLY A 243 -20.90 20.08 -0.56
N ASP A 244 -22.08 20.03 -1.12
CA ASP A 244 -22.76 18.80 -1.53
C ASP A 244 -23.30 18.98 -2.97
N PRO A 245 -22.71 18.30 -3.95
CA PRO A 245 -21.54 17.39 -3.85
C PRO A 245 -20.22 18.14 -3.49
N PRO A 246 -19.23 17.44 -2.95
CA PRO A 246 -17.97 18.03 -2.49
C PRO A 246 -17.28 18.90 -3.54
N ARG A 247 -16.97 20.17 -3.17
CA ARG A 247 -16.22 21.11 -4.04
C ARG A 247 -14.73 21.16 -3.69
N ALA A 248 -14.43 21.11 -2.39
CA ALA A 248 -13.07 21.03 -1.89
C ALA A 248 -12.99 19.91 -0.86
N THR A 249 -11.93 19.12 -0.89
CA THR A 249 -11.63 18.08 0.10
C THR A 249 -10.21 18.27 0.60
N LEU A 250 -10.07 18.50 1.90
CA LEU A 250 -8.78 18.39 2.60
C LEU A 250 -8.61 16.95 3.07
N ALA A 251 -7.55 16.31 2.61
CA ALA A 251 -7.14 14.98 3.02
C ALA A 251 -5.80 15.08 3.75
N LEU A 252 -5.71 14.54 4.96
CA LEU A 252 -4.51 14.50 5.78
C LEU A 252 -4.20 13.06 6.14
N ARG A 253 -2.92 12.66 6.07
CA ARG A 253 -2.44 11.36 6.48
C ARG A 253 -1.16 11.48 7.28
N ALA A 254 -1.00 10.66 8.31
CA ALA A 254 0.25 10.49 9.03
C ALA A 254 0.49 9.02 9.32
N GLY A 255 1.75 8.62 9.24
CA GLY A 255 2.17 7.26 9.53
C GLY A 255 3.46 7.22 10.33
N LEU A 256 3.60 6.20 11.15
CA LEU A 256 4.80 5.88 11.88
C LEU A 256 5.02 4.36 11.91
N ALA A 257 6.28 3.97 11.93
CA ALA A 257 6.66 2.58 11.98
C ALA A 257 7.99 2.40 12.72
N GLY A 258 8.17 1.19 13.27
CA GLY A 258 9.42 0.81 13.91
C GLY A 258 9.63 -0.69 13.86
N VAL A 259 10.90 -1.11 13.85
CA VAL A 259 11.33 -2.50 13.93
C VAL A 259 12.24 -2.71 15.13
N SER A 260 12.13 -3.87 15.74
CA SER A 260 12.92 -4.30 16.89
C SER A 260 13.63 -5.61 16.60
N GLY A 261 14.72 -5.90 17.31
CA GLY A 261 15.53 -7.11 17.11
C GLY A 261 16.48 -7.01 15.92
N THR A 262 17.04 -8.12 15.48
CA THR A 262 17.94 -8.19 14.33
C THR A 262 17.12 -8.42 13.06
N VAL A 263 16.94 -7.40 12.25
CA VAL A 263 16.13 -7.43 11.03
C VAL A 263 17.00 -7.42 9.78
N PRO A 264 16.65 -8.19 8.74
CA PRO A 264 17.27 -8.04 7.43
C PRO A 264 16.90 -6.68 6.82
N PHE A 265 17.69 -6.20 5.86
CA PHE A 265 17.49 -4.87 5.28
C PHE A 265 16.07 -4.64 4.75
N HIS A 266 15.44 -5.66 4.15
CA HIS A 266 14.11 -5.56 3.57
C HIS A 266 12.95 -5.49 4.60
N GLU A 267 13.25 -5.64 5.89
CA GLU A 267 12.31 -5.45 6.99
C GLU A 267 12.45 -4.08 7.68
N LEU A 268 13.40 -3.26 7.23
CA LEU A 268 13.57 -1.90 7.75
C LEU A 268 12.41 -1.00 7.36
N VAL A 269 12.31 0.13 8.02
CA VAL A 269 11.35 1.18 7.67
C VAL A 269 11.94 2.04 6.56
N TYR A 270 11.19 2.19 5.48
CA TYR A 270 11.57 2.96 4.31
C TYR A 270 10.68 4.20 4.13
N ILE A 271 11.32 5.32 3.78
CA ILE A 271 10.66 6.59 3.44
C ILE A 271 11.16 7.04 2.06
N GLY A 272 10.28 7.59 1.28
CA GLY A 272 10.49 8.04 -0.09
C GLY A 272 9.54 7.33 -1.05
N GLY A 273 9.37 7.90 -2.22
CA GLY A 273 8.52 7.37 -3.28
C GLY A 273 7.05 7.68 -3.13
N GLY A 274 6.31 7.09 -4.00
CA GLY A 274 4.90 7.36 -4.17
C GLY A 274 4.01 6.97 -3.00
N THR A 275 4.50 6.21 -2.03
CA THR A 275 3.69 5.70 -0.90
C THR A 275 3.87 6.50 0.39
N THR A 276 4.98 7.23 0.55
CA THR A 276 5.28 7.99 1.78
C THR A 276 5.60 9.44 1.50
N VAL A 277 6.71 9.78 0.85
CA VAL A 277 7.11 11.16 0.53
C VAL A 277 7.38 11.25 -0.97
N ARG A 278 6.41 11.76 -1.73
CA ARG A 278 6.52 12.00 -3.16
C ARG A 278 7.64 13.00 -3.46
N GLY A 279 8.27 12.93 -4.64
CA GLY A 279 9.39 13.80 -5.00
C GLY A 279 10.73 13.37 -4.42
N TYR A 280 10.80 12.17 -3.86
CA TYR A 280 12.00 11.40 -3.56
C TYR A 280 11.89 10.02 -4.19
N PRO A 281 13.00 9.38 -4.56
CA PRO A 281 12.99 8.00 -5.06
C PRO A 281 12.31 7.02 -4.11
N GLU A 282 11.81 5.90 -4.64
CA GLU A 282 11.28 4.81 -3.81
C GLU A 282 12.37 4.31 -2.84
N GLN A 283 11.95 4.14 -1.57
CA GLN A 283 12.84 3.60 -0.51
C GLN A 283 14.12 4.43 -0.30
N ARG A 284 14.03 5.75 -0.50
CA ARG A 284 15.19 6.65 -0.48
C ARG A 284 15.93 6.68 0.86
N PHE A 285 15.22 6.57 1.96
CA PHE A 285 15.77 6.58 3.30
C PHE A 285 15.33 5.32 4.04
N ALA A 286 16.29 4.63 4.67
CA ALA A 286 16.06 3.40 5.42
C ALA A 286 16.50 3.56 6.87
N GLY A 287 15.67 3.14 7.81
CA GLY A 287 15.98 3.20 9.24
C GLY A 287 15.26 2.14 10.05
N ARG A 288 15.57 2.09 11.34
CA ARG A 288 14.87 1.18 12.27
C ARG A 288 13.49 1.70 12.65
N SER A 289 13.27 2.99 12.53
CA SER A 289 11.97 3.63 12.68
C SER A 289 11.83 4.79 11.70
N GLY A 290 10.60 5.18 11.45
CA GLY A 290 10.31 6.28 10.53
C GLY A 290 8.92 6.84 10.76
N ALA A 291 8.73 8.10 10.33
CA ALA A 291 7.43 8.76 10.33
C ALA A 291 7.28 9.62 9.08
N TYR A 292 6.05 9.76 8.62
CA TYR A 292 5.69 10.62 7.51
C TYR A 292 4.33 11.28 7.72
N ALA A 293 4.12 12.37 7.03
CA ALA A 293 2.85 13.08 6.97
C ALA A 293 2.60 13.57 5.53
N ASN A 294 1.34 13.53 5.12
CA ASN A 294 0.89 13.95 3.80
C ASN A 294 -0.35 14.83 3.94
N ALA A 295 -0.44 15.85 3.11
CA ALA A 295 -1.60 16.70 2.97
C ALA A 295 -1.96 16.84 1.49
N GLU A 296 -3.25 16.72 1.15
CA GLU A 296 -3.77 16.99 -0.18
C GLU A 296 -4.99 17.89 -0.07
N LEU A 297 -4.98 19.00 -0.80
CA LEU A 297 -6.16 19.82 -1.04
C LEU A 297 -6.68 19.52 -2.46
N ARG A 298 -7.81 18.84 -2.55
CA ARG A 298 -8.44 18.39 -3.79
C ARG A 298 -9.60 19.32 -4.11
N LEU A 299 -9.54 20.02 -5.23
CA LEU A 299 -10.55 20.98 -5.67
C LEU A 299 -11.23 20.48 -6.94
N ARG A 300 -12.56 20.42 -6.92
CA ARG A 300 -13.35 20.19 -8.13
C ARG A 300 -13.53 21.51 -8.88
N VAL A 301 -12.97 21.60 -10.07
CA VAL A 301 -13.02 22.82 -10.88
C VAL A 301 -14.09 22.79 -11.94
N GLY A 302 -14.63 21.62 -12.29
CA GLY A 302 -15.69 21.51 -13.29
C GLY A 302 -16.23 20.09 -13.42
N TRP A 303 -17.17 19.95 -14.33
CA TRP A 303 -17.75 18.67 -14.72
C TRP A 303 -17.85 18.57 -16.23
N LEU A 304 -17.62 17.38 -16.73
CA LEU A 304 -17.86 16.97 -18.10
C LEU A 304 -19.09 16.05 -18.12
N SER A 305 -19.64 15.78 -19.29
CA SER A 305 -20.77 14.84 -19.44
C SER A 305 -20.47 13.45 -18.85
N VAL A 306 -19.19 13.06 -18.86
CA VAL A 306 -18.70 11.74 -18.42
C VAL A 306 -18.15 11.73 -16.98
N GLY A 307 -17.87 12.87 -16.36
CA GLY A 307 -17.32 12.90 -14.99
C GLY A 307 -16.90 14.27 -14.51
N ASP A 308 -16.37 14.29 -13.29
CA ASP A 308 -15.83 15.48 -12.62
C ASP A 308 -14.33 15.62 -12.89
N VAL A 309 -13.88 16.85 -13.07
CA VAL A 309 -12.48 17.22 -13.21
C VAL A 309 -12.04 18.13 -12.07
N GLY A 310 -10.82 17.99 -11.64
CA GLY A 310 -10.29 18.81 -10.58
C GLY A 310 -8.78 18.93 -10.58
N VAL A 311 -8.32 19.80 -9.71
CA VAL A 311 -6.91 20.01 -9.40
C VAL A 311 -6.63 19.57 -7.97
N LEU A 312 -5.38 19.26 -7.67
CA LEU A 312 -4.96 19.04 -6.31
C LEU A 312 -3.60 19.68 -6.04
N GLY A 313 -3.44 20.20 -4.82
CA GLY A 313 -2.16 20.58 -4.24
C GLY A 313 -1.74 19.54 -3.21
N LEU A 314 -0.45 19.30 -3.06
CA LEU A 314 0.09 18.33 -2.12
C LEU A 314 1.31 18.85 -1.36
N ALA A 315 1.48 18.38 -0.14
CA ALA A 315 2.66 18.57 0.69
C ALA A 315 2.93 17.28 1.46
N ASP A 316 4.16 16.80 1.40
CA ASP A 316 4.60 15.59 2.07
C ASP A 316 5.84 15.87 2.90
N ALA A 317 6.00 15.20 4.04
CA ALA A 317 7.21 15.23 4.85
C ALA A 317 7.45 13.87 5.50
N GLY A 318 8.71 13.50 5.68
CA GLY A 318 9.05 12.25 6.37
C GLY A 318 10.52 12.22 6.79
N ARG A 319 10.83 11.30 7.72
CA ARG A 319 12.19 11.01 8.16
C ARG A 319 12.28 9.59 8.72
N VAL A 320 13.48 9.07 8.71
CA VAL A 320 13.82 7.83 9.41
C VAL A 320 14.75 8.09 10.60
N TRP A 321 14.86 7.11 11.48
CA TRP A 321 15.81 7.08 12.58
C TRP A 321 16.54 5.73 12.58
N GLY A 322 17.86 5.78 12.80
CA GLY A 322 18.75 4.63 13.00
C GLY A 322 19.52 4.76 14.30
N GLU A 323 20.26 3.72 14.69
CA GLU A 323 21.05 3.71 15.93
C GLU A 323 22.17 4.77 15.94
N ASP A 324 22.80 5.00 14.78
CA ASP A 324 23.93 5.94 14.62
C ASP A 324 23.54 7.21 13.82
N ASP A 325 22.24 7.48 13.63
CA ASP A 325 21.78 8.59 12.80
C ASP A 325 21.55 9.86 13.62
N ALA A 326 22.53 10.75 13.61
CA ALA A 326 22.45 12.07 14.26
C ALA A 326 21.57 13.07 13.47
N SER A 327 21.14 12.76 12.26
CA SER A 327 20.35 13.66 11.43
C SER A 327 18.97 13.91 12.02
N ARG A 328 18.61 15.19 12.20
CA ARG A 328 17.27 15.63 12.62
C ARG A 328 16.44 16.17 11.47
N ARG A 329 16.92 16.05 10.24
CA ARG A 329 16.28 16.62 9.06
C ARG A 329 14.97 15.90 8.73
N TRP A 330 13.93 16.68 8.43
CA TRP A 330 12.75 16.21 7.76
C TRP A 330 12.91 16.43 6.24
N HIS A 331 12.63 15.40 5.47
CA HIS A 331 12.62 15.46 4.01
C HIS A 331 11.23 15.86 3.57
N ALA A 332 11.11 17.08 3.04
CA ALA A 332 9.84 17.63 2.61
C ALA A 332 9.75 17.73 1.08
N ALA A 333 8.57 17.58 0.56
CA ALA A 333 8.23 17.75 -0.84
C ALA A 333 6.89 18.45 -1.00
N GLY A 334 6.72 19.13 -2.11
CA GLY A 334 5.48 19.79 -2.49
C GLY A 334 5.18 19.58 -3.96
N GLY A 335 3.95 19.81 -4.35
CA GLY A 335 3.55 19.63 -5.74
C GLY A 335 2.08 19.83 -5.98
N GLY A 336 1.61 19.33 -7.11
CA GLY A 336 0.22 19.41 -7.50
C GLY A 336 -0.12 18.44 -8.61
N GLY A 337 -1.37 18.47 -9.03
CA GLY A 337 -1.80 17.55 -10.07
C GLY A 337 -3.23 17.80 -10.53
N LEU A 338 -3.65 16.94 -11.43
CA LEU A 338 -4.98 16.89 -11.98
C LEU A 338 -5.65 15.57 -11.59
N TRP A 339 -6.95 15.59 -11.46
CA TRP A 339 -7.72 14.37 -11.28
C TRP A 339 -9.02 14.38 -12.09
N PHE A 340 -9.44 13.19 -12.45
CA PHE A 340 -10.69 12.94 -13.16
C PHE A 340 -11.44 11.79 -12.48
N ALA A 341 -12.70 11.99 -12.16
CA ALA A 341 -13.56 10.97 -11.55
C ALA A 341 -14.75 10.69 -12.45
N LEU A 342 -14.97 9.44 -12.85
CA LEU A 342 -16.13 9.04 -13.63
C LEU A 342 -17.42 9.28 -12.83
N ARG A 343 -18.44 9.81 -13.51
CA ARG A 343 -19.75 10.10 -12.95
C ARG A 343 -20.35 8.85 -12.32
N HIS A 344 -20.85 8.99 -11.08
CA HIS A 344 -21.39 7.87 -10.28
C HIS A 344 -20.42 6.71 -9.96
N ARG A 345 -19.11 6.85 -10.26
CA ARG A 345 -18.09 5.84 -10.03
C ARG A 345 -16.82 6.42 -9.41
N ARG A 346 -16.91 6.89 -8.16
CA ARG A 346 -15.74 7.41 -7.43
C ARG A 346 -14.55 6.44 -7.40
N ALA A 347 -14.82 5.14 -7.45
CA ALA A 347 -13.78 4.12 -7.54
C ALA A 347 -12.93 4.20 -8.82
N SER A 348 -13.45 4.87 -9.86
CA SER A 348 -12.77 5.07 -11.14
C SER A 348 -12.19 6.49 -11.27
N THR A 349 -11.75 7.07 -10.15
CA THR A 349 -10.94 8.29 -10.16
C THR A 349 -9.55 7.96 -10.68
N VAL A 350 -8.99 8.83 -11.52
CA VAL A 350 -7.59 8.80 -11.93
C VAL A 350 -6.95 10.11 -11.53
N SER A 351 -5.75 10.05 -10.96
CA SER A 351 -4.97 11.24 -10.62
C SER A 351 -3.60 11.19 -11.27
N VAL A 352 -3.14 12.35 -11.72
CA VAL A 352 -1.79 12.60 -12.23
C VAL A 352 -1.18 13.68 -11.36
N THR A 353 -0.13 13.34 -10.63
CA THR A 353 0.51 14.25 -9.67
C THR A 353 1.99 14.41 -9.98
N TRP A 354 2.45 15.63 -9.91
CA TRP A 354 3.85 15.99 -9.94
C TRP A 354 4.27 16.47 -8.55
N ALA A 355 5.40 15.98 -8.06
CA ALA A 355 5.95 16.37 -6.77
C ALA A 355 7.46 16.59 -6.87
N ARG A 356 7.98 17.51 -6.08
CA ARG A 356 9.40 17.82 -6.01
C ARG A 356 9.84 17.95 -4.55
N GLY A 357 10.84 17.15 -4.18
CA GLY A 357 11.65 17.29 -2.99
C GLY A 357 12.95 18.06 -3.29
N THR A 358 13.98 17.80 -2.50
CA THR A 358 15.31 18.41 -2.70
C THR A 358 16.15 17.71 -3.77
N GLU A 359 15.79 16.49 -4.18
CA GLU A 359 16.56 15.69 -5.14
C GLU A 359 16.01 15.87 -6.57
N HIS A 360 14.99 15.10 -6.94
CA HIS A 360 14.44 15.11 -8.30
C HIS A 360 12.93 15.27 -8.29
N PRO A 361 12.37 15.95 -9.31
CA PRO A 361 10.92 15.92 -9.49
C PRO A 361 10.47 14.53 -9.94
N ALA A 362 9.27 14.16 -9.52
CA ALA A 362 8.66 12.88 -9.84
C ALA A 362 7.21 13.03 -10.31
N LEU A 363 6.83 12.27 -11.33
CA LEU A 363 5.46 12.19 -11.84
C LEU A 363 4.85 10.86 -11.43
N TYR A 364 3.62 10.90 -10.95
CA TYR A 364 2.84 9.71 -10.55
C TYR A 364 1.50 9.71 -11.27
N VAL A 365 1.11 8.56 -11.79
CA VAL A 365 -0.22 8.31 -12.33
C VAL A 365 -0.86 7.18 -11.55
N ARG A 366 -2.06 7.39 -11.03
CA ARG A 366 -2.74 6.43 -10.16
C ARG A 366 -4.23 6.34 -10.44
N VAL A 367 -4.77 5.19 -10.12
CA VAL A 367 -6.21 5.04 -9.91
C VAL A 367 -6.52 5.36 -8.45
N GLY A 368 -7.40 6.33 -8.22
CA GLY A 368 -7.64 6.95 -6.92
C GLY A 368 -6.70 8.12 -6.64
N PHE A 369 -6.66 8.48 -5.38
CA PHE A 369 -5.68 9.40 -4.80
C PHE A 369 -4.59 8.62 -4.06
N MET A 370 -3.60 9.30 -3.50
CA MET A 370 -2.52 8.64 -2.75
C MET A 370 -3.06 7.92 -1.50
N PHE A 371 -4.06 8.48 -0.85
CA PHE A 371 -4.71 7.94 0.37
C PHE A 371 -6.16 8.39 0.47
#